data_5368ca7135d21b235cb1ebbd31f4e396
#
_entry.id   5368ca7135d21b235cb1ebbd31f4e396
#
_cell.length_a   1.000
_cell.length_b   1.000
_cell.length_c   1.000
_cell.angle_alpha   90.00
_cell.angle_beta   90.00
_cell.angle_gamma   90.00
#
_symmetry.space_group_name_H-M   'P 1'
#
loop_
_entity.id
_entity.type
_entity.pdbx_description
1 polymer ?
#
loop_
_entity_poly.entity_id
_entity_poly.type
_entity_poly.pdbx_seq_one_letter_code
_entity_poly.pdbx_strand_id
1 'polypeptide(L)'
;MMRVCALPYNASTLSLGGNSMSYLRNSPFNEKDFPAFAAMREQIGFLPNFYAAQTPRPDLIEAEVALMGTILLKDGGLSRKQKEYIFLVTSAANLSTYCVTAHCEMVRMLKIEGPEPEQIAIDHVHAKIAMSDKALLNFCAKFNKQPSKTTANDIETLRTYGFTEQQILEAVVIVGFAQFANTVAFGLGTVPDFHNAKIKAALGEGEGAGQNAAQETPVASQP
;
A
#
# COMPACT_ATOMS: atom_id res chain seq x y z
N MET A 1 -9.23 23.26 3.70
CA MET A 1 -8.01 23.08 2.91
C MET A 1 -6.83 23.06 3.87
N MET A 2 -6.48 21.89 4.41
CA MET A 2 -5.39 21.73 5.38
C MET A 2 -4.10 21.42 4.62
N ARG A 3 -3.14 22.33 4.69
CA ARG A 3 -1.76 22.05 4.22
C ARG A 3 -1.13 21.04 5.17
N VAL A 4 -0.78 19.86 4.65
CA VAL A 4 0.03 18.88 5.37
C VAL A 4 1.42 19.49 5.55
N CYS A 5 1.89 19.54 6.79
CA CYS A 5 3.22 20.02 7.14
C CYS A 5 4.26 19.10 6.48
N ALA A 6 5.00 19.61 5.51
CA ALA A 6 6.03 18.88 4.80
C ALA A 6 7.13 18.49 5.81
N LEU A 7 7.30 17.19 6.03
CA LEU A 7 8.52 16.67 6.62
C LEU A 7 9.68 16.91 5.63
N PRO A 8 10.92 17.14 6.08
CA PRO A 8 12.04 17.36 5.19
C PRO A 8 12.40 16.07 4.43
N TYR A 9 11.71 15.81 3.35
CA TYR A 9 12.13 14.82 2.37
C TYR A 9 13.27 15.44 1.56
N ASN A 10 14.44 14.83 1.64
CA ASN A 10 15.61 15.31 0.92
C ASN A 10 15.49 14.94 -0.57
N ALA A 11 14.90 15.83 -1.33
CA ALA A 11 14.64 15.67 -2.78
C ALA A 11 15.91 15.74 -3.66
N SER A 12 17.10 15.70 -3.08
CA SER A 12 18.35 16.00 -3.79
C SER A 12 19.20 14.80 -4.15
N THR A 13 18.63 13.64 -4.55
CA THR A 13 19.44 12.61 -5.20
C THR A 13 18.64 11.80 -6.23
N LEU A 14 18.12 12.45 -7.27
CA LEU A 14 18.00 11.79 -8.57
C LEU A 14 19.34 11.91 -9.30
N SER A 15 20.39 11.43 -8.65
CA SER A 15 21.72 11.24 -9.26
C SER A 15 21.68 9.90 -10.00
N LEU A 16 22.08 9.93 -11.26
CA LEU A 16 22.38 8.80 -12.13
C LEU A 16 23.52 7.96 -11.56
N GLY A 17 23.28 7.23 -10.49
CA GLY A 17 24.27 6.42 -9.77
C GLY A 17 23.60 5.41 -8.83
N GLY A 18 23.22 4.25 -9.34
CA GLY A 18 23.32 3.02 -8.57
C GLY A 18 22.18 2.54 -7.68
N ASN A 19 21.07 3.24 -7.45
CA ASN A 19 19.93 2.66 -6.71
C ASN A 19 18.67 2.67 -7.59
N SER A 20 18.41 1.55 -8.25
CA SER A 20 17.14 1.34 -8.94
C SER A 20 16.02 1.25 -7.92
N MET A 21 14.91 2.01 -8.11
CA MET A 21 13.72 1.95 -7.25
C MET A 21 12.86 0.71 -7.52
N SER A 22 13.22 -0.08 -8.53
CA SER A 22 12.54 -1.31 -8.93
C SER A 22 13.47 -2.20 -9.78
N TYR A 23 13.03 -3.44 -10.07
CA TYR A 23 13.73 -4.34 -11.01
C TYR A 23 13.67 -3.88 -12.46
N LEU A 24 12.72 -3.01 -12.80
CA LEU A 24 12.63 -2.49 -14.17
C LEU A 24 13.74 -1.47 -14.42
N ARG A 25 14.30 -1.54 -15.63
CA ARG A 25 15.22 -0.50 -16.15
C ARG A 25 14.39 0.64 -16.70
N ASN A 26 13.92 1.52 -15.79
CA ASN A 26 13.14 2.66 -16.21
C ASN A 26 14.02 3.67 -16.93
N SER A 27 13.56 4.13 -18.10
CA SER A 27 14.16 5.30 -18.76
C SER A 27 13.93 6.54 -17.88
N PRO A 28 14.84 7.54 -17.95
CA PRO A 28 14.56 8.83 -17.34
C PRO A 28 13.21 9.37 -17.83
N PHE A 29 12.39 9.83 -16.91
CA PHE A 29 11.08 10.40 -17.24
C PHE A 29 10.98 11.83 -16.70
N ASN A 30 10.16 12.63 -17.38
CA ASN A 30 9.82 13.97 -16.89
C ASN A 30 8.47 13.89 -16.15
N GLU A 31 8.45 14.23 -14.87
CA GLU A 31 7.22 14.20 -14.07
C GLU A 31 6.07 15.03 -14.67
N LYS A 32 6.39 16.05 -15.46
CA LYS A 32 5.38 16.89 -16.14
C LYS A 32 4.56 16.13 -17.18
N ASP A 33 5.07 15.01 -17.66
CA ASP A 33 4.37 14.16 -18.63
C ASP A 33 3.33 13.23 -17.92
N PHE A 34 3.28 13.28 -16.58
CA PHE A 34 2.38 12.49 -15.75
C PHE A 34 1.52 13.41 -14.87
N PRO A 35 0.33 13.82 -15.31
CA PRO A 35 -0.55 14.70 -14.52
C PRO A 35 -0.85 14.18 -13.10
N ALA A 36 -0.95 12.87 -12.94
CA ALA A 36 -1.15 12.23 -11.63
C ALA A 36 0.00 12.51 -10.64
N PHE A 37 1.24 12.69 -11.12
CA PHE A 37 2.40 12.92 -10.25
C PHE A 37 2.37 14.30 -9.61
N ALA A 38 1.92 15.32 -10.35
CA ALA A 38 1.74 16.66 -9.80
C ALA A 38 0.70 16.66 -8.67
N ALA A 39 -0.43 15.95 -8.85
CA ALA A 39 -1.46 15.80 -7.82
C ALA A 39 -0.93 15.05 -6.59
N MET A 40 -0.14 14.00 -6.76
CA MET A 40 0.49 13.28 -5.65
C MET A 40 1.43 14.17 -4.86
N ARG A 41 2.31 14.93 -5.53
CA ARG A 41 3.21 15.86 -4.85
C ARG A 41 2.47 16.94 -4.09
N GLU A 42 1.36 17.43 -4.61
CA GLU A 42 0.51 18.40 -3.91
C GLU A 42 -0.15 17.80 -2.67
N GLN A 43 -0.64 16.56 -2.76
CA GLN A 43 -1.41 15.90 -1.71
C GLN A 43 -0.54 15.30 -0.61
N ILE A 44 0.56 14.63 -0.96
CA ILE A 44 1.41 13.88 -0.04
C ILE A 44 2.87 14.36 0.03
N GLY A 45 3.26 15.32 -0.80
CA GLY A 45 4.57 15.98 -0.74
C GLY A 45 5.70 15.28 -1.48
N PHE A 46 5.48 14.07 -2.03
CA PHE A 46 6.49 13.30 -2.77
C PHE A 46 5.84 12.42 -3.84
N LEU A 47 6.66 11.82 -4.72
CA LEU A 47 6.23 10.82 -5.67
C LEU A 47 6.59 9.43 -5.14
N PRO A 48 5.60 8.56 -4.82
CA PRO A 48 5.87 7.21 -4.35
C PRO A 48 6.62 6.37 -5.39
N ASN A 49 7.61 5.60 -4.93
CA ASN A 49 8.37 4.67 -5.77
C ASN A 49 7.47 3.66 -6.49
N PHE A 50 6.34 3.31 -5.89
CA PHE A 50 5.32 2.46 -6.51
C PHE A 50 4.87 2.98 -7.87
N TYR A 51 4.53 4.26 -7.96
CA TYR A 51 4.11 4.86 -9.23
C TYR A 51 5.29 5.20 -10.14
N ALA A 52 6.40 5.65 -9.57
CA ALA A 52 7.61 5.92 -10.35
C ALA A 52 8.14 4.66 -11.06
N ALA A 53 7.98 3.47 -10.46
CA ALA A 53 8.35 2.20 -11.07
C ALA A 53 7.48 1.82 -12.27
N GLN A 54 6.28 2.40 -12.40
CA GLN A 54 5.30 2.09 -13.46
C GLN A 54 5.34 3.05 -14.65
N THR A 55 6.29 3.96 -14.69
CA THR A 55 6.42 4.97 -15.77
C THR A 55 6.50 4.43 -17.20
N PRO A 56 6.88 3.15 -17.47
CA PRO A 56 6.74 2.57 -18.81
C PRO A 56 5.29 2.47 -19.33
N ARG A 57 4.28 2.59 -18.43
CA ARG A 57 2.85 2.52 -18.79
C ARG A 57 2.06 3.63 -18.08
N PRO A 58 2.13 4.87 -18.59
CA PRO A 58 1.44 6.04 -18.01
C PRO A 58 -0.07 5.85 -17.86
N ASP A 59 -0.70 5.18 -18.81
CA ASP A 59 -2.12 4.87 -18.82
C ASP A 59 -2.55 3.97 -17.65
N LEU A 60 -1.69 3.05 -17.20
CA LEU A 60 -1.95 2.25 -16.00
C LEU A 60 -1.90 3.13 -14.74
N ILE A 61 -0.92 4.01 -14.64
CA ILE A 61 -0.81 4.93 -13.50
C ILE A 61 -2.07 5.79 -13.37
N GLU A 62 -2.56 6.34 -14.47
CA GLU A 62 -3.78 7.15 -14.47
C GLU A 62 -5.01 6.34 -14.01
N ALA A 63 -5.17 5.11 -14.50
CA ALA A 63 -6.27 4.22 -14.11
C ALA A 63 -6.20 3.84 -12.63
N GLU A 64 -5.01 3.52 -12.12
CA GLU A 64 -4.79 3.18 -10.70
C GLU A 64 -5.07 4.37 -9.78
N VAL A 65 -4.59 5.56 -10.13
CA VAL A 65 -4.81 6.78 -9.35
C VAL A 65 -6.29 7.15 -9.33
N ALA A 66 -7.01 6.99 -10.46
CA ALA A 66 -8.45 7.21 -10.52
C ALA A 66 -9.21 6.22 -9.64
N LEU A 67 -8.84 4.93 -9.68
CA LEU A 67 -9.43 3.90 -8.84
C LEU A 67 -9.13 4.16 -7.35
N MET A 68 -7.88 4.41 -7.00
CA MET A 68 -7.48 4.77 -5.63
C MET A 68 -8.26 5.99 -5.12
N GLY A 69 -8.38 7.03 -5.95
CA GLY A 69 -9.16 8.22 -5.64
C GLY A 69 -10.61 7.89 -5.30
N THR A 70 -11.21 6.98 -6.06
CA THR A 70 -12.60 6.57 -5.86
C THR A 70 -12.80 5.75 -4.59
N ILE A 71 -11.93 4.77 -4.32
CA ILE A 71 -12.15 3.79 -3.25
C ILE A 71 -11.54 4.21 -1.91
N LEU A 72 -10.37 4.89 -1.92
CA LEU A 72 -9.69 5.28 -0.67
C LEU A 72 -9.94 6.73 -0.29
N LEU A 73 -9.88 7.67 -1.26
CA LEU A 73 -9.85 9.09 -0.96
C LEU A 73 -11.24 9.72 -0.91
N LYS A 74 -12.15 9.25 -1.74
CA LYS A 74 -13.53 9.78 -1.79
C LYS A 74 -14.30 9.33 -0.55
N ASP A 75 -15.13 10.21 -0.02
CA ASP A 75 -16.10 9.84 1.01
C ASP A 75 -17.03 8.73 0.50
N GLY A 76 -17.25 7.74 1.36
CA GLY A 76 -18.03 6.55 1.05
C GLY A 76 -18.80 6.06 2.27
N GLY A 77 -19.12 4.78 2.31
CA GLY A 77 -19.77 4.15 3.47
C GLY A 77 -18.78 3.91 4.61
N LEU A 78 -17.55 3.47 4.28
CA LEU A 78 -16.48 3.27 5.26
C LEU A 78 -15.75 4.60 5.54
N SER A 79 -15.37 4.79 6.81
CA SER A 79 -14.51 5.90 7.19
C SER A 79 -13.10 5.74 6.61
N ARG A 80 -12.37 6.85 6.42
CA ARG A 80 -10.97 6.80 5.97
C ARG A 80 -10.12 5.88 6.85
N LYS A 81 -10.32 5.92 8.17
CA LYS A 81 -9.67 5.04 9.13
C LYS A 81 -9.90 3.55 8.81
N GLN A 82 -11.14 3.14 8.58
CA GLN A 82 -11.46 1.75 8.24
C GLN A 82 -10.81 1.34 6.92
N LYS A 83 -10.81 2.21 5.92
CA LYS A 83 -10.17 1.96 4.62
C LYS A 83 -8.67 1.73 4.77
N GLU A 84 -7.97 2.57 5.53
CA GLU A 84 -6.53 2.40 5.80
C GLU A 84 -6.25 1.11 6.58
N TYR A 85 -7.07 0.80 7.58
CA TYR A 85 -6.91 -0.42 8.38
C TYR A 85 -7.13 -1.70 7.55
N ILE A 86 -8.10 -1.71 6.64
CA ILE A 86 -8.29 -2.82 5.69
C ILE A 86 -7.04 -3.00 4.83
N PHE A 87 -6.48 -1.89 4.33
CA PHE A 87 -5.26 -1.94 3.51
C PHE A 87 -4.07 -2.50 4.31
N LEU A 88 -3.88 -2.03 5.55
CA LEU A 88 -2.82 -2.50 6.45
C LEU A 88 -2.92 -4.02 6.71
N VAL A 89 -4.11 -4.51 7.13
CA VAL A 89 -4.32 -5.93 7.45
C VAL A 89 -4.14 -6.81 6.20
N THR A 90 -4.66 -6.37 5.05
CA THR A 90 -4.52 -7.09 3.79
C THR A 90 -3.06 -7.18 3.37
N SER A 91 -2.35 -6.06 3.39
CA SER A 91 -0.95 -5.98 2.97
C SER A 91 -0.01 -6.73 3.92
N ALA A 92 -0.26 -6.69 5.22
CA ALA A 92 0.51 -7.46 6.20
C ALA A 92 0.29 -8.97 6.03
N ALA A 93 -0.95 -9.42 5.77
CA ALA A 93 -1.25 -10.82 5.49
C ALA A 93 -0.59 -11.34 4.21
N ASN A 94 -0.28 -10.44 3.26
CA ASN A 94 0.45 -10.72 2.03
C ASN A 94 1.97 -10.47 2.16
N LEU A 95 2.47 -10.10 3.35
CA LEU A 95 3.88 -9.77 3.64
C LEU A 95 4.42 -8.59 2.82
N SER A 96 3.55 -7.70 2.32
CA SER A 96 3.97 -6.55 1.51
C SER A 96 4.53 -5.42 2.38
N THR A 97 5.82 -5.51 2.67
CA THR A 97 6.53 -4.50 3.48
C THR A 97 6.38 -3.11 2.88
N TYR A 98 6.47 -2.96 1.55
CA TYR A 98 6.25 -1.68 0.86
C TYR A 98 4.90 -1.06 1.24
N CYS A 99 3.80 -1.79 0.98
CA CYS A 99 2.46 -1.27 1.19
C CYS A 99 2.16 -1.02 2.67
N VAL A 100 2.61 -1.92 3.56
CA VAL A 100 2.39 -1.73 5.01
C VAL A 100 3.11 -0.49 5.51
N THR A 101 4.38 -0.26 5.14
CA THR A 101 5.11 0.92 5.58
C THR A 101 4.49 2.20 5.03
N ALA A 102 4.10 2.21 3.76
CA ALA A 102 3.44 3.36 3.14
C ALA A 102 2.12 3.73 3.85
N HIS A 103 1.26 2.73 4.14
CA HIS A 103 -0.02 2.97 4.81
C HIS A 103 0.13 3.26 6.30
N CYS A 104 1.17 2.76 6.98
CA CYS A 104 1.49 3.21 8.34
C CYS A 104 1.78 4.73 8.36
N GLU A 105 2.60 5.20 7.43
CA GLU A 105 2.89 6.64 7.34
C GLU A 105 1.65 7.45 6.90
N MET A 106 0.82 6.90 6.01
CA MET A 106 -0.43 7.55 5.62
C MET A 106 -1.36 7.77 6.83
N VAL A 107 -1.52 6.76 7.70
CA VAL A 107 -2.30 6.87 8.95
C VAL A 107 -1.76 8.01 9.82
N ARG A 108 -0.43 8.14 9.95
CA ARG A 108 0.22 9.22 10.72
C ARG A 108 0.04 10.59 10.08
N MET A 109 0.28 10.70 8.79
CA MET A 109 0.14 11.96 8.03
C MET A 109 -1.30 12.50 8.10
N LEU A 110 -2.28 11.62 8.04
CA LEU A 110 -3.70 11.94 8.16
C LEU A 110 -4.14 12.17 9.61
N LYS A 111 -3.26 11.95 10.59
CA LYS A 111 -3.55 12.07 12.03
C LYS A 111 -4.78 11.24 12.44
N ILE A 112 -4.88 10.03 11.89
CA ILE A 112 -5.97 9.11 12.22
C ILE A 112 -5.81 8.65 13.66
N GLU A 113 -6.78 8.98 14.50
CA GLU A 113 -6.78 8.59 15.90
C GLU A 113 -7.03 7.09 16.08
N GLY A 114 -6.21 6.46 16.93
CA GLY A 114 -6.34 5.03 17.23
C GLY A 114 -5.04 4.41 17.73
N PRO A 115 -4.97 3.06 17.74
CA PRO A 115 -3.73 2.35 17.98
C PRO A 115 -2.65 2.70 16.95
N GLU A 116 -1.39 2.42 17.29
CA GLU A 116 -0.29 2.49 16.32
C GLU A 116 -0.60 1.64 15.08
N PRO A 117 -0.39 2.16 13.87
CA PRO A 117 -0.76 1.44 12.64
C PRO A 117 -0.03 0.11 12.49
N GLU A 118 1.19 -0.03 13.03
CA GLU A 118 1.91 -1.31 13.09
C GLU A 118 1.16 -2.36 13.90
N GLN A 119 0.48 -1.96 15.00
CA GLN A 119 -0.31 -2.90 15.77
C GLN A 119 -1.50 -3.41 14.95
N ILE A 120 -2.16 -2.54 14.18
CA ILE A 120 -3.23 -2.94 13.28
C ILE A 120 -2.71 -3.93 12.22
N ALA A 121 -1.57 -3.63 11.63
CA ALA A 121 -0.98 -4.48 10.60
C ALA A 121 -0.58 -5.87 11.13
N ILE A 122 0.07 -5.92 12.30
CA ILE A 122 0.67 -7.14 12.84
C ILE A 122 -0.34 -7.94 13.68
N ASP A 123 -1.16 -7.24 14.48
CA ASP A 123 -2.07 -7.87 15.45
C ASP A 123 -3.33 -7.04 15.72
N HIS A 124 -4.18 -6.90 14.69
CA HIS A 124 -5.45 -6.17 14.82
C HIS A 124 -6.43 -6.83 15.82
N VAL A 125 -6.29 -8.14 16.05
CA VAL A 125 -7.19 -8.89 16.94
C VAL A 125 -7.09 -8.38 18.38
N HIS A 126 -5.89 -8.07 18.87
CA HIS A 126 -5.66 -7.54 20.21
C HIS A 126 -5.61 -5.99 20.26
N ALA A 127 -5.72 -5.31 19.12
CA ALA A 127 -5.76 -3.86 19.08
C ALA A 127 -6.98 -3.30 19.82
N LYS A 128 -6.83 -2.13 20.44
CA LYS A 128 -7.92 -1.41 21.13
C LYS A 128 -8.78 -0.62 20.11
N ILE A 129 -9.61 -1.35 19.37
CA ILE A 129 -10.56 -0.82 18.39
C ILE A 129 -11.97 -1.36 18.66
N ALA A 130 -12.99 -0.76 18.05
CA ALA A 130 -14.38 -1.20 18.17
C ALA A 130 -14.55 -2.67 17.72
N MET A 131 -15.50 -3.38 18.33
CA MET A 131 -15.77 -4.76 17.95
C MET A 131 -16.26 -4.89 16.51
N SER A 132 -16.98 -3.90 16.01
CA SER A 132 -17.35 -3.81 14.58
C SER A 132 -16.11 -3.72 13.68
N ASP A 133 -15.14 -2.88 14.01
CA ASP A 133 -13.89 -2.78 13.24
C ASP A 133 -13.10 -4.10 13.29
N LYS A 134 -13.06 -4.79 14.46
CA LYS A 134 -12.45 -6.13 14.55
C LYS A 134 -13.14 -7.14 13.63
N ALA A 135 -14.46 -7.14 13.62
CA ALA A 135 -15.23 -8.04 12.76
C ALA A 135 -14.95 -7.75 11.26
N LEU A 136 -14.89 -6.47 10.88
CA LEU A 136 -14.54 -6.05 9.53
C LEU A 136 -13.14 -6.51 9.13
N LEU A 137 -12.14 -6.26 9.97
CA LEU A 137 -10.74 -6.63 9.69
C LEU A 137 -10.53 -8.14 9.68
N ASN A 138 -11.20 -8.90 10.56
CA ASN A 138 -11.19 -10.36 10.53
C ASN A 138 -11.78 -10.91 9.23
N PHE A 139 -12.91 -10.34 8.77
CA PHE A 139 -13.47 -10.68 7.47
C PHE A 139 -12.49 -10.41 6.35
N CYS A 140 -11.90 -9.21 6.30
CA CYS A 140 -10.94 -8.83 5.27
C CYS A 140 -9.70 -9.72 5.25
N ALA A 141 -9.14 -10.07 6.42
CA ALA A 141 -8.01 -10.98 6.53
C ALA A 141 -8.35 -12.40 6.03
N LYS A 142 -9.53 -12.93 6.39
CA LYS A 142 -10.04 -14.22 5.89
C LYS A 142 -10.24 -14.18 4.37
N PHE A 143 -10.96 -13.16 3.89
CA PHE A 143 -11.27 -12.98 2.47
C PHE A 143 -10.00 -12.86 1.63
N ASN A 144 -9.02 -12.08 2.09
CA ASN A 144 -7.73 -11.96 1.43
C ASN A 144 -7.01 -13.30 1.22
N LYS A 145 -6.97 -14.14 2.28
CA LYS A 145 -6.27 -15.43 2.24
C LYS A 145 -7.01 -16.51 1.46
N GLN A 146 -8.32 -16.52 1.52
CA GLN A 146 -9.16 -17.59 0.97
C GLN A 146 -10.46 -17.04 0.39
N PRO A 147 -10.41 -16.23 -0.70
CA PRO A 147 -11.60 -15.59 -1.25
C PRO A 147 -12.68 -16.59 -1.68
N SER A 148 -12.29 -17.75 -2.20
CA SER A 148 -13.23 -18.81 -2.60
C SER A 148 -13.97 -19.49 -1.44
N LYS A 149 -13.57 -19.24 -0.18
CA LYS A 149 -14.23 -19.76 1.03
C LYS A 149 -15.11 -18.72 1.73
N THR A 150 -15.36 -17.59 1.08
CA THR A 150 -16.32 -16.62 1.57
C THR A 150 -17.73 -17.18 1.46
N THR A 151 -18.51 -17.04 2.52
CA THR A 151 -19.86 -17.56 2.61
C THR A 151 -20.88 -16.43 2.87
N ALA A 152 -22.16 -16.71 2.62
CA ALA A 152 -23.23 -15.79 2.98
C ALA A 152 -23.23 -15.44 4.49
N ASN A 153 -22.83 -16.38 5.33
CA ASN A 153 -22.73 -16.16 6.77
C ASN A 153 -21.64 -15.16 7.17
N ASP A 154 -20.56 -15.07 6.41
CA ASP A 154 -19.51 -14.04 6.64
C ASP A 154 -20.09 -12.64 6.42
N ILE A 155 -20.89 -12.51 5.38
CA ILE A 155 -21.57 -11.23 5.05
C ILE A 155 -22.65 -10.91 6.08
N GLU A 156 -23.45 -11.92 6.49
CA GLU A 156 -24.46 -11.74 7.53
C GLU A 156 -23.83 -11.32 8.86
N THR A 157 -22.68 -11.87 9.19
CA THR A 157 -21.91 -11.44 10.39
C THR A 157 -21.61 -9.94 10.33
N LEU A 158 -21.17 -9.41 9.19
CA LEU A 158 -20.91 -7.96 9.07
C LEU A 158 -22.20 -7.15 9.24
N ARG A 159 -23.35 -7.62 8.70
CA ARG A 159 -24.65 -6.97 8.91
C ARG A 159 -25.04 -6.91 10.39
N THR A 160 -24.79 -7.98 11.16
CA THR A 160 -25.06 -7.98 12.60
C THR A 160 -24.21 -6.98 13.38
N TYR A 161 -23.03 -6.61 12.87
CA TYR A 161 -22.20 -5.52 13.39
C TYR A 161 -22.58 -4.13 12.84
N GLY A 162 -23.66 -4.02 12.06
CA GLY A 162 -24.22 -2.77 11.57
C GLY A 162 -23.64 -2.26 10.26
N PHE A 163 -22.86 -3.05 9.53
CA PHE A 163 -22.35 -2.66 8.21
C PHE A 163 -23.43 -2.74 7.14
N THR A 164 -23.52 -1.68 6.34
CA THR A 164 -24.42 -1.60 5.18
C THR A 164 -23.84 -2.36 3.99
N GLU A 165 -24.68 -2.67 2.99
CA GLU A 165 -24.26 -3.30 1.72
C GLU A 165 -23.15 -2.49 1.03
N GLN A 166 -23.26 -1.16 1.07
CA GLN A 166 -22.23 -0.27 0.51
C GLN A 166 -20.90 -0.45 1.22
N GLN A 167 -20.88 -0.49 2.55
CA GLN A 167 -19.65 -0.65 3.34
C GLN A 167 -19.01 -2.02 3.12
N ILE A 168 -19.83 -3.06 3.01
CA ILE A 168 -19.37 -4.43 2.72
C ILE A 168 -18.74 -4.49 1.33
N LEU A 169 -19.40 -3.91 0.33
CA LEU A 169 -18.86 -3.82 -1.04
C LEU A 169 -17.53 -3.05 -1.06
N GLU A 170 -17.46 -1.90 -0.39
CA GLU A 170 -16.23 -1.11 -0.28
C GLU A 170 -15.09 -1.93 0.34
N ALA A 171 -15.35 -2.69 1.41
CA ALA A 171 -14.35 -3.54 2.04
C ALA A 171 -13.80 -4.59 1.07
N VAL A 172 -14.67 -5.28 0.33
CA VAL A 172 -14.28 -6.28 -0.67
C VAL A 172 -13.41 -5.66 -1.77
N VAL A 173 -13.82 -4.49 -2.29
CA VAL A 173 -13.07 -3.78 -3.35
C VAL A 173 -11.72 -3.30 -2.85
N ILE A 174 -11.63 -2.78 -1.61
CA ILE A 174 -10.36 -2.33 -1.02
C ILE A 174 -9.39 -3.51 -0.84
N VAL A 175 -9.87 -4.67 -0.37
CA VAL A 175 -9.04 -5.88 -0.29
C VAL A 175 -8.50 -6.26 -1.67
N GLY A 176 -9.35 -6.28 -2.71
CA GLY A 176 -8.92 -6.58 -4.08
C GLY A 176 -7.89 -5.58 -4.62
N PHE A 177 -8.06 -4.29 -4.34
CA PHE A 177 -7.10 -3.26 -4.74
C PHE A 177 -5.77 -3.38 -3.97
N ALA A 178 -5.81 -3.68 -2.67
CA ALA A 178 -4.62 -3.92 -1.89
C ALA A 178 -3.84 -5.15 -2.40
N GLN A 179 -4.53 -6.25 -2.76
CA GLN A 179 -3.91 -7.42 -3.38
C GLN A 179 -3.22 -7.05 -4.71
N PHE A 180 -3.90 -6.28 -5.56
CA PHE A 180 -3.32 -5.78 -6.81
C PHE A 180 -2.04 -4.97 -6.53
N ALA A 181 -2.11 -3.96 -5.64
CA ALA A 181 -0.97 -3.13 -5.29
C ALA A 181 0.20 -3.94 -4.70
N ASN A 182 -0.10 -4.92 -3.81
CA ASN A 182 0.92 -5.80 -3.26
C ASN A 182 1.62 -6.63 -4.37
N THR A 183 0.84 -7.17 -5.30
CA THR A 183 1.37 -7.98 -6.42
C THR A 183 2.28 -7.15 -7.32
N VAL A 184 1.87 -5.92 -7.64
CA VAL A 184 2.69 -4.99 -8.45
C VAL A 184 3.96 -4.61 -7.71
N ALA A 185 3.87 -4.25 -6.42
CA ALA A 185 5.03 -3.89 -5.61
C ALA A 185 6.05 -5.03 -5.53
N PHE A 186 5.61 -6.28 -5.31
CA PHE A 186 6.48 -7.46 -5.31
C PHE A 186 7.06 -7.75 -6.70
N GLY A 187 6.20 -7.80 -7.73
CA GLY A 187 6.64 -8.12 -9.09
C GLY A 187 7.66 -7.14 -9.64
N LEU A 188 7.61 -5.88 -9.20
CA LEU A 188 8.56 -4.85 -9.57
C LEU A 188 9.73 -4.70 -8.59
N GLY A 189 9.73 -5.38 -7.45
CA GLY A 189 10.74 -5.22 -6.40
C GLY A 189 10.83 -3.77 -5.93
N THR A 190 9.67 -3.14 -5.70
CA THR A 190 9.60 -1.71 -5.37
C THR A 190 10.24 -1.44 -4.01
N VAL A 191 11.24 -0.54 -4.00
CA VAL A 191 11.92 -0.14 -2.76
C VAL A 191 10.97 0.73 -1.90
N PRO A 192 10.80 0.41 -0.59
CA PRO A 192 9.97 1.22 0.29
C PRO A 192 10.40 2.68 0.37
N ASP A 193 9.43 3.60 0.32
CA ASP A 193 9.66 5.03 0.49
C ASP A 193 10.00 5.41 1.94
N PHE A 194 9.59 4.56 2.88
CA PHE A 194 9.74 4.79 4.31
C PHE A 194 10.45 3.62 5.00
N HIS A 195 11.25 3.93 5.99
CA HIS A 195 11.87 2.93 6.84
C HIS A 195 10.99 2.69 8.08
N ASN A 196 10.60 1.42 8.30
CA ASN A 196 9.85 1.03 9.49
C ASN A 196 10.44 -0.26 10.08
N ALA A 197 11.25 -0.11 11.13
CA ALA A 197 11.96 -1.22 11.76
C ALA A 197 11.02 -2.28 12.35
N LYS A 198 9.85 -1.88 12.88
CA LYS A 198 8.87 -2.82 13.44
C LYS A 198 8.24 -3.69 12.34
N ILE A 199 7.87 -3.08 11.23
CA ILE A 199 7.32 -3.80 10.08
C ILE A 199 8.36 -4.71 9.46
N LYS A 200 9.59 -4.22 9.27
CA LYS A 200 10.70 -5.03 8.78
C LYS A 200 10.96 -6.26 9.65
N ALA A 201 10.96 -6.09 10.97
CA ALA A 201 11.14 -7.21 11.91
C ALA A 201 9.98 -8.22 11.86
N ALA A 202 8.74 -7.76 11.65
CA ALA A 202 7.56 -8.61 11.67
C ALA A 202 7.31 -9.35 10.35
N LEU A 203 7.56 -8.69 9.21
CA LEU A 203 7.24 -9.21 7.87
C LEU A 203 8.47 -9.67 7.08
N GLY A 204 9.67 -9.41 7.55
CA GLY A 204 10.94 -9.61 6.83
C GLY A 204 11.32 -8.40 6.00
N GLU A 205 12.53 -8.46 5.44
CA GLU A 205 12.98 -7.50 4.44
C GLU A 205 12.26 -7.84 3.14
N GLY A 206 11.39 -6.96 2.67
CA GLY A 206 10.93 -7.04 1.29
C GLY A 206 12.18 -7.00 0.40
N GLU A 207 12.35 -7.97 -0.47
CA GLU A 207 13.47 -8.02 -1.42
C GLU A 207 13.34 -6.84 -2.39
N GLY A 208 13.87 -5.69 -2.01
CA GLY A 208 13.97 -4.54 -2.90
C GLY A 208 15.17 -4.69 -3.83
N ALA A 209 15.07 -4.12 -5.03
CA ALA A 209 16.11 -4.13 -6.07
C ALA A 209 17.53 -3.71 -5.61
N GLY A 210 17.66 -3.10 -4.42
CA GLY A 210 18.94 -2.61 -3.91
C GLY A 210 19.87 -3.68 -3.32
N GLN A 211 19.41 -4.91 -3.08
CA GLN A 211 20.26 -5.95 -2.43
C GLN A 211 20.90 -6.94 -3.41
N ASN A 212 20.42 -7.07 -4.65
CA ASN A 212 20.92 -8.06 -5.60
C ASN A 212 22.04 -7.57 -6.54
N ALA A 213 22.50 -6.32 -6.42
CA ALA A 213 23.58 -5.83 -7.27
C ALA A 213 24.98 -6.41 -6.94
N ALA A 214 25.12 -7.23 -5.88
CA ALA A 214 26.41 -7.73 -5.41
C ALA A 214 26.68 -9.22 -5.70
N GLN A 215 25.79 -9.95 -6.36
CA GLN A 215 25.96 -11.41 -6.57
C GLN A 215 25.70 -11.90 -8.01
N GLU A 216 25.86 -11.09 -9.03
CA GLU A 216 26.02 -11.64 -10.39
C GLU A 216 27.46 -12.10 -10.59
N THR A 217 27.73 -13.36 -10.28
CA THR A 217 28.91 -14.06 -10.81
C THR A 217 28.76 -14.13 -12.34
N PRO A 218 29.80 -13.76 -13.11
CA PRO A 218 29.73 -13.85 -14.56
C PRO A 218 29.52 -15.31 -14.99
N VAL A 219 28.47 -15.59 -15.71
CA VAL A 219 28.30 -16.88 -16.41
C VAL A 219 29.45 -16.96 -17.42
N ALA A 220 30.41 -17.83 -17.16
CA ALA A 220 31.49 -18.13 -18.09
C ALA A 220 30.90 -18.64 -19.41
N SER A 221 31.15 -17.88 -20.47
CA SER A 221 30.91 -18.34 -21.84
C SER A 221 31.78 -19.56 -22.08
N GLN A 222 31.16 -20.72 -22.20
CA GLN A 222 31.83 -21.90 -22.71
C GLN A 222 31.83 -21.87 -24.24
N PRO A 223 32.91 -22.37 -24.90
CA PRO A 223 33.16 -22.27 -26.33
C PRO A 223 32.23 -23.13 -27.19
#